data_b4543748730f64ddca7e7504b613bf26
#
_entry.id   b4543748730f64ddca7e7504b613bf26
#
_cell.length_a   1.000
_cell.length_b   1.000
_cell.length_c   1.000
_cell.angle_alpha   90.00
_cell.angle_beta   90.00
_cell.angle_gamma   90.00
#
_symmetry.space_group_name_H-M   'P 1'
#
loop_
_entity.id
_entity.type
_entity.pdbx_description
1 polymer ?
#
loop_
_entity_poly.entity_id
_entity_poly.type
_entity_poly.pdbx_seq_one_letter_code
_entity_poly.pdbx_strand_id
1 'polypeptide(L)'
;TDMSGMFQAAISFNQDISSWNTAAVVNMDQMFMNAYVFNQDINTNGNSWNTSSVTSMEYMFFNAFAFNGNITSWNTASVTGMYRMFEDANQGVPSSSFNQDISSWNTAAVTSMERMFFNAFAFNQDISPWNTTAVISMANMFNGATSFNQPLTHNGNSWNLANVTNMTNMFTGATAFSTANYDIFLYSQANNVATNSNITINVSSNYSDATSRTYLTGTKSWNITDLGNTASVAPT
;
A
#
# COMPACT_ATOMS: atom_id res chain seq x y z
N THR A 1 -17.10 -5.85 -19.05
CA THR A 1 -16.55 -4.79 -19.90
C THR A 1 -15.13 -4.49 -19.45
N ASP A 2 -14.24 -4.17 -20.39
CA ASP A 2 -12.83 -3.87 -20.15
C ASP A 2 -12.59 -2.37 -20.40
N MET A 3 -11.98 -1.68 -19.42
CA MET A 3 -11.55 -0.27 -19.52
C MET A 3 -10.03 -0.15 -19.29
N SER A 4 -9.30 -1.27 -19.41
CA SER A 4 -7.85 -1.25 -19.25
C SER A 4 -7.19 -0.28 -20.22
N GLY A 5 -6.25 0.52 -19.73
CA GLY A 5 -5.48 1.49 -20.50
C GLY A 5 -6.29 2.61 -21.19
N MET A 6 -7.57 2.82 -20.87
CA MET A 6 -8.44 3.76 -21.62
C MET A 6 -7.88 5.18 -21.69
N PHE A 7 -7.22 5.66 -20.64
CA PHE A 7 -6.55 6.96 -20.56
C PHE A 7 -5.04 6.82 -20.35
N GLN A 8 -4.47 5.68 -20.71
CA GLN A 8 -3.03 5.45 -20.59
C GLN A 8 -2.25 6.49 -21.39
N ALA A 9 -1.28 7.12 -20.73
CA ALA A 9 -0.46 8.20 -21.30
C ALA A 9 -1.25 9.43 -21.81
N ALA A 10 -2.47 9.60 -21.36
CA ALA A 10 -3.27 10.82 -21.61
C ALA A 10 -2.78 11.95 -20.69
N ILE A 11 -1.56 12.45 -20.93
CA ILE A 11 -0.80 13.33 -20.02
C ILE A 11 -1.49 14.66 -19.66
N SER A 12 -2.44 15.10 -20.49
CA SER A 12 -3.20 16.35 -20.30
C SER A 12 -4.68 16.10 -19.99
N PHE A 13 -5.10 14.85 -19.84
CA PHE A 13 -6.51 14.52 -19.58
C PHE A 13 -6.87 14.82 -18.12
N ASN A 14 -7.87 15.67 -17.92
CA ASN A 14 -8.46 15.99 -16.61
C ASN A 14 -9.94 16.37 -16.71
N GLN A 15 -10.71 15.69 -17.56
CA GLN A 15 -12.13 15.95 -17.72
C GLN A 15 -12.94 15.17 -16.68
N ASP A 16 -14.08 15.75 -16.28
CA ASP A 16 -15.04 15.08 -15.39
C ASP A 16 -15.69 13.89 -16.12
N ILE A 17 -15.51 12.71 -15.55
CA ILE A 17 -16.07 11.44 -16.00
C ILE A 17 -16.95 10.79 -14.92
N SER A 18 -17.32 11.54 -13.88
CA SER A 18 -18.07 11.04 -12.73
C SER A 18 -19.44 10.46 -13.12
N SER A 19 -20.03 10.93 -14.23
CA SER A 19 -21.31 10.45 -14.75
C SER A 19 -21.24 9.13 -15.53
N TRP A 20 -20.05 8.57 -15.74
CA TRP A 20 -19.90 7.32 -16.50
C TRP A 20 -20.47 6.13 -15.74
N ASN A 21 -21.27 5.30 -16.42
CA ASN A 21 -21.76 4.05 -15.86
C ASN A 21 -20.69 2.94 -16.01
N THR A 22 -20.05 2.59 -14.90
CA THR A 22 -19.00 1.55 -14.87
C THR A 22 -19.47 0.23 -14.25
N ALA A 23 -20.78 0.06 -14.01
CA ALA A 23 -21.31 -1.11 -13.28
C ALA A 23 -20.97 -2.48 -13.90
N ALA A 24 -20.73 -2.54 -15.22
CA ALA A 24 -20.35 -3.77 -15.94
C ALA A 24 -18.83 -3.90 -16.17
N VAL A 25 -18.02 -2.98 -15.61
CA VAL A 25 -16.56 -3.01 -15.81
C VAL A 25 -15.94 -4.00 -14.86
N VAL A 26 -15.10 -4.89 -15.39
CA VAL A 26 -14.40 -5.93 -14.62
C VAL A 26 -12.89 -5.70 -14.56
N ASN A 27 -12.34 -4.94 -15.50
CA ASN A 27 -10.91 -4.64 -15.58
C ASN A 27 -10.68 -3.13 -15.74
N MET A 28 -9.88 -2.55 -14.83
CA MET A 28 -9.47 -1.15 -14.84
C MET A 28 -7.93 -1.01 -14.80
N ASP A 29 -7.19 -2.06 -15.19
CA ASP A 29 -5.74 -2.02 -15.21
C ASP A 29 -5.22 -0.88 -16.08
N GLN A 30 -4.22 -0.17 -15.58
CA GLN A 30 -3.55 0.92 -16.33
C GLN A 30 -4.48 2.04 -16.80
N MET A 31 -5.73 2.13 -16.32
CA MET A 31 -6.73 3.05 -16.88
C MET A 31 -6.25 4.50 -16.91
N PHE A 32 -5.54 4.96 -15.89
CA PHE A 32 -4.95 6.31 -15.81
C PHE A 32 -3.43 6.29 -15.71
N MET A 33 -2.79 5.20 -16.15
CA MET A 33 -1.34 5.07 -16.14
C MET A 33 -0.70 6.20 -16.94
N ASN A 34 0.21 6.97 -16.32
CA ASN A 34 0.85 8.17 -16.91
C ASN A 34 -0.14 9.29 -17.32
N ALA A 35 -1.33 9.35 -16.73
CA ALA A 35 -2.25 10.49 -16.86
C ALA A 35 -1.85 11.56 -15.84
N TYR A 36 -0.78 12.31 -16.12
CA TYR A 36 -0.04 13.12 -15.16
C TYR A 36 -0.85 14.18 -14.42
N VAL A 37 -1.88 14.75 -15.07
CA VAL A 37 -2.70 15.84 -14.50
C VAL A 37 -4.10 15.39 -14.09
N PHE A 38 -4.46 14.14 -14.29
CA PHE A 38 -5.79 13.62 -13.93
C PHE A 38 -6.00 13.74 -12.41
N ASN A 39 -7.08 14.46 -12.00
CA ASN A 39 -7.39 14.69 -10.60
C ASN A 39 -8.88 14.95 -10.39
N GLN A 40 -9.75 14.10 -10.94
CA GLN A 40 -11.21 14.23 -10.78
C GLN A 40 -11.72 13.26 -9.71
N ASP A 41 -12.80 13.66 -9.03
CA ASP A 41 -13.52 12.78 -8.10
C ASP A 41 -14.29 11.72 -8.90
N ILE A 42 -13.96 10.47 -8.68
CA ILE A 42 -14.57 9.31 -9.32
C ILE A 42 -15.10 8.32 -8.25
N ASN A 43 -15.63 8.87 -7.16
CA ASN A 43 -16.30 8.11 -6.11
C ASN A 43 -17.65 7.56 -6.56
N THR A 44 -18.21 6.63 -5.80
CA THR A 44 -19.51 6.00 -6.10
C THR A 44 -20.70 6.75 -5.49
N ASN A 45 -20.44 7.71 -4.59
CA ASN A 45 -21.47 8.46 -3.86
C ASN A 45 -22.11 9.55 -4.75
N GLY A 46 -23.32 9.28 -5.25
CA GLY A 46 -24.06 10.22 -6.11
C GLY A 46 -23.59 10.23 -7.56
N ASN A 47 -22.61 9.41 -7.93
CA ASN A 47 -22.09 9.26 -9.27
C ASN A 47 -22.50 7.90 -9.88
N SER A 48 -22.37 7.76 -11.19
CA SER A 48 -22.65 6.51 -11.89
C SER A 48 -21.48 5.51 -11.80
N TRP A 49 -20.33 5.94 -11.27
CA TRP A 49 -19.18 5.05 -11.03
C TRP A 49 -19.55 3.94 -10.08
N ASN A 50 -19.27 2.71 -10.48
CA ASN A 50 -19.50 1.52 -9.67
C ASN A 50 -18.35 0.54 -9.89
N THR A 51 -17.62 0.22 -8.83
CA THR A 51 -16.45 -0.65 -8.87
C THR A 51 -16.74 -2.08 -8.37
N SER A 52 -18.01 -2.40 -8.06
CA SER A 52 -18.37 -3.67 -7.42
C SER A 52 -18.06 -4.92 -8.23
N SER A 53 -17.97 -4.79 -9.57
CA SER A 53 -17.64 -5.89 -10.48
C SER A 53 -16.15 -5.93 -10.84
N VAL A 54 -15.36 -4.95 -10.41
CA VAL A 54 -13.95 -4.83 -10.79
C VAL A 54 -13.11 -5.87 -10.05
N THR A 55 -12.32 -6.62 -10.79
CA THR A 55 -11.44 -7.67 -10.26
C THR A 55 -9.97 -7.32 -10.32
N SER A 56 -9.57 -6.36 -11.15
CA SER A 56 -8.19 -5.90 -11.27
C SER A 56 -8.10 -4.39 -11.43
N MET A 57 -7.15 -3.78 -10.70
CA MET A 57 -6.81 -2.35 -10.70
C MET A 57 -5.28 -2.16 -10.76
N GLU A 58 -4.56 -3.11 -11.38
CA GLU A 58 -3.10 -3.05 -11.45
C GLU A 58 -2.64 -1.83 -12.26
N TYR A 59 -1.64 -1.11 -11.74
CA TYR A 59 -1.11 0.11 -12.35
C TYR A 59 -2.14 1.23 -12.61
N MET A 60 -3.33 1.17 -12.04
CA MET A 60 -4.44 2.06 -12.44
C MET A 60 -4.06 3.54 -12.40
N PHE A 61 -3.32 3.98 -11.38
CA PHE A 61 -2.84 5.35 -11.20
C PHE A 61 -1.31 5.46 -11.19
N PHE A 62 -0.62 4.51 -11.83
CA PHE A 62 0.84 4.54 -11.95
C PHE A 62 1.28 5.84 -12.63
N ASN A 63 2.15 6.63 -11.96
CA ASN A 63 2.57 7.96 -12.41
C ASN A 63 1.41 8.97 -12.67
N ALA A 64 0.24 8.78 -12.10
CA ALA A 64 -0.80 9.80 -12.11
C ALA A 64 -0.48 10.85 -11.03
N PHE A 65 0.53 11.67 -11.24
CA PHE A 65 1.19 12.50 -10.22
C PHE A 65 0.24 13.46 -9.49
N ALA A 66 -0.71 14.06 -10.21
CA ALA A 66 -1.66 15.00 -9.63
C ALA A 66 -2.83 14.30 -8.93
N PHE A 67 -2.99 12.98 -9.11
CA PHE A 67 -4.19 12.30 -8.64
C PHE A 67 -4.29 12.31 -7.11
N ASN A 68 -5.33 12.97 -6.63
CA ASN A 68 -5.81 12.94 -5.25
C ASN A 68 -7.34 13.05 -5.21
N GLY A 69 -8.01 12.65 -6.29
CA GLY A 69 -9.46 12.64 -6.41
C GLY A 69 -10.10 11.65 -5.43
N ASN A 70 -11.34 11.92 -5.06
CA ASN A 70 -12.07 11.11 -4.08
C ASN A 70 -12.43 9.73 -4.67
N ILE A 71 -11.97 8.67 -4.03
CA ILE A 71 -12.23 7.25 -4.31
C ILE A 71 -12.60 6.47 -3.04
N THR A 72 -12.93 7.18 -1.97
CA THR A 72 -13.14 6.61 -0.62
C THR A 72 -14.30 5.62 -0.57
N SER A 73 -15.31 5.79 -1.42
CA SER A 73 -16.51 4.94 -1.46
C SER A 73 -16.43 3.75 -2.41
N TRP A 74 -15.29 3.48 -3.01
CA TRP A 74 -15.15 2.34 -3.93
C TRP A 74 -15.40 1.01 -3.24
N ASN A 75 -16.18 0.15 -3.87
CA ASN A 75 -16.32 -1.24 -3.47
C ASN A 75 -15.19 -2.06 -4.11
N THR A 76 -14.24 -2.49 -3.28
CA THR A 76 -13.06 -3.25 -3.71
C THR A 76 -13.17 -4.75 -3.36
N ALA A 77 -14.35 -5.22 -2.94
CA ALA A 77 -14.51 -6.59 -2.43
C ALA A 77 -14.17 -7.70 -3.44
N SER A 78 -14.28 -7.41 -4.74
CA SER A 78 -13.94 -8.36 -5.81
C SER A 78 -12.50 -8.19 -6.34
N VAL A 79 -11.77 -7.17 -5.89
CA VAL A 79 -10.43 -6.85 -6.42
C VAL A 79 -9.39 -7.83 -5.88
N THR A 80 -8.68 -8.49 -6.79
CA THR A 80 -7.60 -9.43 -6.46
C THR A 80 -6.21 -8.88 -6.76
N GLY A 81 -6.07 -7.92 -7.70
CA GLY A 81 -4.81 -7.29 -8.11
C GLY A 81 -4.79 -5.79 -7.81
N MET A 82 -3.79 -5.35 -7.01
CA MET A 82 -3.50 -3.94 -6.73
C MET A 82 -2.01 -3.62 -6.95
N TYR A 83 -1.34 -4.43 -7.78
CA TYR A 83 0.07 -4.28 -8.09
C TYR A 83 0.36 -2.90 -8.68
N ARG A 84 1.28 -2.14 -8.06
CA ARG A 84 1.73 -0.81 -8.49
C ARG A 84 0.61 0.24 -8.66
N MET A 85 -0.52 0.09 -7.98
CA MET A 85 -1.70 0.91 -8.26
C MET A 85 -1.45 2.42 -8.12
N PHE A 86 -0.66 2.86 -7.12
CA PHE A 86 -0.31 4.25 -6.85
C PHE A 86 1.20 4.51 -6.90
N GLU A 87 1.94 3.69 -7.64
CA GLU A 87 3.39 3.86 -7.75
C GLU A 87 3.76 5.12 -8.51
N ASP A 88 4.75 5.86 -7.97
CA ASP A 88 5.44 6.92 -8.67
C ASP A 88 6.83 6.44 -9.10
N ALA A 89 7.03 6.24 -10.41
CA ALA A 89 8.31 5.83 -10.97
C ALA A 89 9.25 7.01 -11.27
N ASN A 90 8.84 8.24 -10.98
CA ASN A 90 9.65 9.44 -11.19
C ASN A 90 10.72 9.57 -10.10
N GLN A 91 11.84 8.90 -10.30
CA GLN A 91 12.89 8.78 -9.30
C GLN A 91 13.48 10.15 -8.90
N GLY A 92 13.37 10.48 -7.61
CA GLY A 92 14.06 11.61 -7.01
C GLY A 92 13.33 12.95 -7.08
N VAL A 93 12.14 13.01 -7.69
CA VAL A 93 11.28 14.19 -7.66
C VAL A 93 9.96 13.81 -7.00
N PRO A 94 9.66 14.30 -5.77
CA PRO A 94 8.36 14.07 -5.13
C PRO A 94 7.24 14.62 -6.01
N SER A 95 6.45 13.74 -6.62
CA SER A 95 5.42 14.13 -7.58
C SER A 95 4.04 13.55 -7.28
N SER A 96 3.96 12.41 -6.59
CA SER A 96 2.68 11.79 -6.22
C SER A 96 1.96 12.59 -5.13
N SER A 97 0.71 12.97 -5.42
CA SER A 97 -0.16 13.73 -4.51
C SER A 97 -1.16 12.85 -3.76
N PHE A 98 -1.25 11.56 -4.07
CA PHE A 98 -2.29 10.68 -3.54
C PHE A 98 -2.21 10.53 -2.01
N ASN A 99 -3.27 10.96 -1.33
CA ASN A 99 -3.42 10.83 0.13
C ASN A 99 -4.89 10.77 0.58
N GLN A 100 -5.76 10.08 -0.18
CA GLN A 100 -7.16 9.91 0.20
C GLN A 100 -7.34 8.78 1.20
N ASP A 101 -8.34 8.92 2.10
CA ASP A 101 -8.71 7.87 3.04
C ASP A 101 -9.30 6.67 2.31
N ILE A 102 -8.58 5.57 2.35
CA ILE A 102 -8.95 4.28 1.76
C ILE A 102 -9.06 3.17 2.82
N SER A 103 -9.20 3.55 4.09
CA SER A 103 -9.34 2.63 5.22
C SER A 103 -10.53 1.68 5.09
N SER A 104 -11.60 2.15 4.44
CA SER A 104 -12.85 1.39 4.20
C SER A 104 -12.75 0.33 3.09
N TRP A 105 -11.68 0.30 2.32
CA TRP A 105 -11.53 -0.67 1.24
C TRP A 105 -11.48 -2.11 1.75
N ASN A 106 -12.25 -2.98 1.12
CA ASN A 106 -12.19 -4.41 1.40
C ASN A 106 -11.05 -5.06 0.60
N THR A 107 -9.99 -5.42 1.30
CA THR A 107 -8.77 -6.02 0.70
C THR A 107 -8.71 -7.55 0.86
N ALA A 108 -9.79 -8.18 1.32
CA ALA A 108 -9.77 -9.60 1.68
C ALA A 108 -9.46 -10.56 0.51
N ALA A 109 -9.72 -10.13 -0.74
CA ALA A 109 -9.42 -10.91 -1.94
C ALA A 109 -8.05 -10.58 -2.57
N VAL A 110 -7.38 -9.52 -2.10
CA VAL A 110 -6.12 -9.04 -2.70
C VAL A 110 -4.98 -10.01 -2.42
N THR A 111 -4.31 -10.45 -3.47
CA THR A 111 -3.19 -11.41 -3.39
C THR A 111 -1.83 -10.75 -3.52
N SER A 112 -1.73 -9.58 -4.14
CA SER A 112 -0.49 -8.82 -4.27
C SER A 112 -0.72 -7.33 -3.99
N MET A 113 0.09 -6.79 -3.07
CA MET A 113 0.21 -5.36 -2.78
C MET A 113 1.62 -4.86 -3.12
N GLU A 114 2.33 -5.62 -3.97
CA GLU A 114 3.70 -5.27 -4.34
C GLU A 114 3.74 -3.91 -5.02
N ARG A 115 4.63 -3.04 -4.53
CA ARG A 115 4.87 -1.68 -5.02
C ARG A 115 3.62 -0.76 -5.04
N MET A 116 2.55 -1.12 -4.32
CA MET A 116 1.28 -0.37 -4.37
C MET A 116 1.46 1.12 -4.07
N PHE A 117 2.34 1.47 -3.14
CA PHE A 117 2.66 2.85 -2.73
C PHE A 117 4.16 3.17 -2.90
N PHE A 118 4.81 2.55 -3.88
CA PHE A 118 6.23 2.82 -4.16
C PHE A 118 6.40 4.28 -4.58
N ASN A 119 7.27 5.03 -3.85
CA ASN A 119 7.45 6.48 -4.01
C ASN A 119 6.14 7.30 -3.92
N ALA A 120 5.11 6.81 -3.27
CA ALA A 120 3.91 7.59 -2.97
C ALA A 120 4.22 8.61 -1.87
N PHE A 121 4.93 9.67 -2.22
CA PHE A 121 5.56 10.61 -1.29
C PHE A 121 4.59 11.27 -0.30
N ALA A 122 3.34 11.54 -0.71
CA ALA A 122 2.34 12.19 0.12
C ALA A 122 1.51 11.20 0.96
N PHE A 123 1.54 9.90 0.63
CA PHE A 123 0.63 8.93 1.25
C PHE A 123 0.93 8.71 2.73
N ASN A 124 -0.06 8.99 3.59
CA ASN A 124 0.03 8.75 5.03
C ASN A 124 -1.35 8.45 5.67
N GLN A 125 -2.20 7.69 4.98
CA GLN A 125 -3.52 7.33 5.54
C GLN A 125 -3.46 6.05 6.37
N ASP A 126 -4.34 5.96 7.37
CA ASP A 126 -4.49 4.75 8.19
C ASP A 126 -5.10 3.61 7.38
N ILE A 127 -4.32 2.58 7.16
CA ILE A 127 -4.73 1.34 6.50
C ILE A 127 -4.63 0.14 7.46
N SER A 128 -4.57 0.40 8.76
CA SER A 128 -4.58 -0.66 9.78
C SER A 128 -5.79 -1.59 9.70
N PRO A 129 -6.99 -1.18 9.20
CA PRO A 129 -8.12 -2.07 9.06
C PRO A 129 -8.01 -3.10 7.92
N TRP A 130 -7.06 -2.97 7.01
CA TRP A 130 -6.99 -3.83 5.82
C TRP A 130 -6.77 -5.30 6.16
N ASN A 131 -7.61 -6.15 5.58
CA ASN A 131 -7.46 -7.60 5.66
C ASN A 131 -6.37 -8.07 4.67
N THR A 132 -5.27 -8.57 5.20
CA THR A 132 -4.13 -9.04 4.39
C THR A 132 -4.00 -10.57 4.35
N THR A 133 -5.01 -11.30 4.77
CA THR A 133 -4.97 -12.76 4.90
C THR A 133 -4.66 -13.47 3.58
N ALA A 134 -5.11 -12.93 2.44
CA ALA A 134 -4.85 -13.51 1.12
C ALA A 134 -3.54 -13.04 0.47
N VAL A 135 -2.86 -12.04 1.06
CA VAL A 135 -1.69 -11.40 0.45
C VAL A 135 -0.48 -12.32 0.49
N ILE A 136 0.18 -12.47 -0.66
CA ILE A 136 1.39 -13.28 -0.85
C ILE A 136 2.65 -12.40 -0.93
N SER A 137 2.56 -11.23 -1.59
CA SER A 137 3.68 -10.29 -1.73
C SER A 137 3.31 -8.86 -1.33
N MET A 138 4.18 -8.26 -0.51
CA MET A 138 4.19 -6.84 -0.15
C MET A 138 5.56 -6.20 -0.49
N ALA A 139 6.32 -6.81 -1.40
CA ALA A 139 7.65 -6.31 -1.76
C ALA A 139 7.58 -4.86 -2.22
N ASN A 140 8.46 -4.02 -1.69
CA ASN A 140 8.56 -2.60 -2.01
C ASN A 140 7.25 -1.78 -1.77
N MET A 141 6.29 -2.26 -0.99
CA MET A 141 4.96 -1.65 -0.87
C MET A 141 5.04 -0.16 -0.51
N PHE A 142 5.89 0.22 0.43
CA PHE A 142 6.11 1.61 0.88
C PHE A 142 7.54 2.10 0.60
N ASN A 143 8.26 1.46 -0.31
CA ASN A 143 9.62 1.88 -0.65
C ASN A 143 9.58 3.31 -1.19
N GLY A 144 10.30 4.24 -0.54
CA GLY A 144 10.31 5.66 -0.89
C GLY A 144 9.05 6.45 -0.51
N ALA A 145 8.07 5.87 0.19
CA ALA A 145 6.90 6.58 0.72
C ALA A 145 7.30 7.45 1.94
N THR A 146 7.92 8.58 1.68
CA THR A 146 8.63 9.38 2.69
C THR A 146 7.74 9.99 3.76
N SER A 147 6.43 10.14 3.54
CA SER A 147 5.47 10.64 4.53
C SER A 147 4.78 9.53 5.33
N PHE A 148 4.90 8.26 4.92
CA PHE A 148 4.16 7.18 5.54
C PHE A 148 4.61 6.93 6.97
N ASN A 149 3.69 7.07 7.94
CA ASN A 149 3.94 6.87 9.37
C ASN A 149 2.68 6.40 10.12
N GLN A 150 2.04 5.33 9.65
CA GLN A 150 0.85 4.77 10.30
C GLN A 150 1.17 3.45 11.00
N PRO A 151 0.51 3.14 12.12
CA PRO A 151 0.67 1.86 12.80
C PRO A 151 0.05 0.74 11.94
N LEU A 152 0.78 -0.36 11.78
CA LEU A 152 0.31 -1.54 11.05
C LEU A 152 0.18 -2.71 12.04
N THR A 153 -0.95 -2.74 12.73
CA THR A 153 -1.20 -3.65 13.83
C THR A 153 -1.97 -4.89 13.37
N HIS A 154 -1.45 -6.07 13.67
CA HIS A 154 -2.22 -7.29 13.50
C HIS A 154 -3.41 -7.30 14.47
N ASN A 155 -4.63 -7.44 13.93
CA ASN A 155 -5.85 -7.63 14.69
C ASN A 155 -6.81 -8.52 13.89
N GLY A 156 -6.92 -9.78 14.27
CA GLY A 156 -7.71 -10.76 13.53
C GLY A 156 -7.16 -10.98 12.11
N ASN A 157 -7.86 -10.49 11.08
CA ASN A 157 -7.43 -10.61 9.68
C ASN A 157 -6.58 -9.42 9.20
N SER A 158 -6.58 -8.30 9.94
CA SER A 158 -5.81 -7.10 9.59
C SER A 158 -4.32 -7.37 9.80
N TRP A 159 -3.52 -7.00 8.82
CA TRP A 159 -2.06 -7.18 8.82
C TRP A 159 -1.63 -8.60 9.25
N ASN A 160 -2.43 -9.59 8.85
CA ASN A 160 -2.12 -10.99 9.03
C ASN A 160 -1.15 -11.44 7.93
N LEU A 161 0.07 -11.80 8.32
CA LEU A 161 1.15 -12.18 7.39
C LEU A 161 1.31 -13.70 7.23
N ALA A 162 0.27 -14.49 7.53
CA ALA A 162 0.35 -15.95 7.48
C ALA A 162 0.71 -16.50 6.08
N ASN A 163 0.27 -15.82 5.03
CA ASN A 163 0.51 -16.23 3.63
C ASN A 163 1.57 -15.35 2.93
N VAL A 164 2.05 -14.30 3.60
CA VAL A 164 3.07 -13.43 3.00
C VAL A 164 4.40 -14.14 2.92
N THR A 165 5.01 -14.16 1.75
CA THR A 165 6.32 -14.78 1.49
C THR A 165 7.39 -13.77 1.10
N ASN A 166 7.01 -12.55 0.70
CA ASN A 166 7.95 -11.55 0.23
C ASN A 166 7.57 -10.15 0.74
N MET A 167 8.46 -9.55 1.54
CA MET A 167 8.37 -8.18 2.03
C MET A 167 9.68 -7.41 1.78
N THR A 168 10.49 -7.86 0.82
CA THR A 168 11.79 -7.25 0.50
C THR A 168 11.60 -5.76 0.21
N ASN A 169 12.43 -4.91 0.85
CA ASN A 169 12.42 -3.45 0.72
C ASN A 169 11.11 -2.76 1.09
N MET A 170 10.23 -3.40 1.86
CA MET A 170 8.87 -2.88 2.13
C MET A 170 8.88 -1.45 2.64
N PHE A 171 9.81 -1.08 3.54
CA PHE A 171 9.90 0.27 4.13
C PHE A 171 11.24 0.96 3.84
N THR A 172 11.98 0.52 2.83
CA THR A 172 13.21 1.18 2.41
C THR A 172 12.89 2.61 1.94
N GLY A 173 13.57 3.62 2.51
CA GLY A 173 13.29 5.01 2.14
C GLY A 173 11.98 5.60 2.69
N ALA A 174 11.19 4.87 3.48
CA ALA A 174 10.04 5.40 4.21
C ALA A 174 10.53 6.17 5.46
N THR A 175 11.10 7.34 5.25
CA THR A 175 11.88 8.06 6.27
C THR A 175 11.06 8.64 7.42
N ALA A 176 9.75 8.83 7.25
CA ALA A 176 8.86 9.22 8.34
C ALA A 176 8.41 8.04 9.21
N PHE A 177 8.59 6.78 8.76
CA PHE A 177 8.15 5.60 9.50
C PHE A 177 8.89 5.50 10.82
N SER A 178 8.24 5.90 11.90
CA SER A 178 8.86 6.14 13.22
C SER A 178 9.26 4.84 13.91
N THR A 179 10.24 4.94 14.82
CA THR A 179 10.59 3.85 15.73
C THR A 179 9.35 3.28 16.44
N ALA A 180 8.44 4.15 16.92
CA ALA A 180 7.22 3.72 17.61
C ALA A 180 6.30 2.86 16.72
N ASN A 181 6.07 3.27 15.49
CA ASN A 181 5.22 2.50 14.56
C ASN A 181 5.92 1.22 14.06
N TYR A 182 7.24 1.26 13.93
CA TYR A 182 8.01 0.05 13.62
C TYR A 182 7.98 -0.95 14.78
N ASP A 183 8.12 -0.50 16.05
CA ASP A 183 8.01 -1.37 17.22
C ASP A 183 6.60 -1.99 17.35
N ILE A 184 5.55 -1.20 17.08
CA ILE A 184 4.17 -1.71 17.01
C ILE A 184 4.07 -2.85 15.97
N PHE A 185 4.63 -2.66 14.78
CA PHE A 185 4.66 -3.68 13.74
C PHE A 185 5.41 -4.94 14.19
N LEU A 186 6.63 -4.80 14.72
CA LEU A 186 7.42 -5.93 15.24
C LEU A 186 6.68 -6.69 16.34
N TYR A 187 6.14 -5.98 17.32
CA TYR A 187 5.39 -6.54 18.44
C TYR A 187 4.17 -7.33 17.95
N SER A 188 3.41 -6.72 17.05
CA SER A 188 2.19 -7.32 16.53
C SER A 188 2.48 -8.62 15.76
N GLN A 189 3.56 -8.66 14.97
CA GLN A 189 3.96 -9.86 14.23
C GLN A 189 4.60 -10.94 15.12
N ALA A 190 5.37 -10.55 16.13
CA ALA A 190 5.95 -11.50 17.08
C ALA A 190 4.89 -12.21 17.94
N ASN A 191 3.79 -11.53 18.26
CA ASN A 191 2.68 -12.08 19.05
C ASN A 191 1.60 -12.76 18.19
N ASN A 192 1.73 -12.76 16.86
CA ASN A 192 0.84 -13.49 15.97
C ASN A 192 1.44 -14.86 15.63
N VAL A 193 0.86 -15.92 16.18
CA VAL A 193 1.33 -17.29 15.96
C VAL A 193 1.27 -17.70 14.48
N ALA A 194 0.35 -17.12 13.70
CA ALA A 194 0.17 -17.38 12.28
C ALA A 194 1.18 -16.62 11.39
N THR A 195 1.94 -15.66 11.94
CA THR A 195 2.96 -14.93 11.16
C THR A 195 3.93 -15.90 10.50
N ASN A 196 4.12 -15.76 9.19
CA ASN A 196 4.97 -16.64 8.40
C ASN A 196 6.45 -16.55 8.81
N SER A 197 7.22 -17.58 8.48
CA SER A 197 8.66 -17.66 8.73
C SER A 197 9.47 -17.35 7.48
N ASN A 198 10.78 -17.12 7.64
CA ASN A 198 11.75 -16.89 6.55
C ASN A 198 11.43 -15.64 5.70
N ILE A 199 10.87 -14.62 6.31
CA ILE A 199 10.57 -13.34 5.64
C ILE A 199 11.83 -12.48 5.58
N THR A 200 12.08 -11.86 4.42
CA THR A 200 13.05 -10.77 4.29
C THR A 200 12.33 -9.43 4.29
N ILE A 201 12.77 -8.50 5.15
CA ILE A 201 12.24 -7.14 5.23
C ILE A 201 13.38 -6.13 5.40
N ASN A 202 13.28 -5.00 4.71
CA ASN A 202 14.19 -3.87 4.85
C ASN A 202 13.40 -2.64 5.30
N VAL A 203 13.91 -1.95 6.33
CA VAL A 203 13.24 -0.84 7.01
C VAL A 203 14.22 0.30 7.22
N SER A 204 13.84 1.51 6.80
CA SER A 204 14.62 2.73 7.05
C SER A 204 14.22 3.40 8.38
N SER A 205 14.10 2.61 9.45
CA SER A 205 13.81 3.07 10.80
C SER A 205 14.67 2.33 11.82
N ASN A 206 14.86 2.97 12.98
CA ASN A 206 15.39 2.31 14.17
C ASN A 206 14.27 1.52 14.86
N TYR A 207 14.65 0.61 15.77
CA TYR A 207 13.73 -0.08 16.67
C TYR A 207 14.16 0.10 18.13
N SER A 208 13.21 -0.07 19.07
CA SER A 208 13.49 -0.18 20.50
C SER A 208 12.98 -1.51 21.12
N ASP A 209 12.02 -2.17 20.46
CA ASP A 209 11.53 -3.50 20.85
C ASP A 209 12.48 -4.62 20.43
N ALA A 210 13.58 -4.76 21.18
CA ALA A 210 14.56 -5.82 20.94
C ALA A 210 13.99 -7.23 21.16
N THR A 211 12.98 -7.38 22.01
CA THR A 211 12.37 -8.69 22.34
C THR A 211 11.62 -9.25 21.12
N SER A 212 10.70 -8.48 20.56
CA SER A 212 9.94 -8.89 19.39
C SER A 212 10.83 -9.10 18.18
N ARG A 213 11.80 -8.20 17.95
CA ARG A 213 12.76 -8.35 16.86
C ARG A 213 13.59 -9.63 17.00
N THR A 214 14.08 -9.95 18.21
CA THR A 214 14.86 -11.18 18.48
C THR A 214 14.00 -12.42 18.26
N TYR A 215 12.74 -12.42 18.66
CA TYR A 215 11.82 -13.52 18.36
C TYR A 215 11.62 -13.72 16.85
N LEU A 216 11.39 -12.66 16.09
CA LEU A 216 11.20 -12.74 14.64
C LEU A 216 12.47 -13.26 13.93
N THR A 217 13.65 -12.76 14.29
CA THR A 217 14.91 -13.19 13.67
C THR A 217 15.34 -14.59 14.10
N GLY A 218 15.16 -14.94 15.37
CA GLY A 218 15.57 -16.22 15.93
C GLY A 218 14.56 -17.33 15.68
N THR A 219 13.31 -17.14 16.12
CA THR A 219 12.28 -18.20 16.08
C THR A 219 11.59 -18.29 14.73
N LYS A 220 11.30 -17.14 14.11
CA LYS A 220 10.64 -17.08 12.80
C LYS A 220 11.62 -17.01 11.63
N SER A 221 12.92 -16.93 11.88
CA SER A 221 13.99 -16.87 10.86
C SER A 221 13.80 -15.70 9.87
N TRP A 222 13.30 -14.56 10.37
CA TRP A 222 13.20 -13.36 9.55
C TRP A 222 14.60 -12.76 9.28
N ASN A 223 14.85 -12.35 8.05
CA ASN A 223 16.02 -11.57 7.68
C ASN A 223 15.64 -10.08 7.70
N ILE A 224 15.94 -9.39 8.81
CA ILE A 224 15.58 -8.00 9.04
C ILE A 224 16.81 -7.12 8.88
N THR A 225 16.75 -6.16 7.95
CA THR A 225 17.73 -5.08 7.81
C THR A 225 17.05 -3.76 8.18
N ASP A 226 17.51 -3.13 9.26
CA ASP A 226 17.03 -1.87 9.80
C ASP A 226 18.18 -0.96 10.25
N LEU A 227 17.88 0.22 10.81
CA LEU A 227 18.90 1.18 11.23
C LEU A 227 19.49 0.89 12.62
N GLY A 228 19.02 -0.17 13.32
CA GLY A 228 19.55 -0.62 14.60
C GLY A 228 18.70 -0.21 15.81
N ASN A 229 19.17 -0.63 16.99
CA ASN A 229 18.47 -0.45 18.26
C ASN A 229 18.76 0.93 18.87
N THR A 230 17.72 1.74 19.12
CA THR A 230 17.88 3.04 19.83
C THR A 230 18.16 2.89 21.32
N ALA A 231 17.77 1.76 21.95
CA ALA A 231 18.04 1.52 23.36
C ALA A 231 19.52 1.19 23.66
N SER A 232 20.35 0.94 22.64
CA SER A 232 21.76 0.56 22.81
C SER A 232 22.72 1.75 22.91
N VAL A 233 22.25 2.97 22.76
CA VAL A 233 23.06 4.18 22.97
C VAL A 233 22.93 4.60 24.42
N ALA A 234 23.67 3.93 25.34
CA ALA A 234 23.88 4.48 26.67
C ALA A 234 24.62 5.83 26.51
N PRO A 235 24.18 6.91 27.18
CA PRO A 235 24.94 8.14 27.15
C PRO A 235 26.32 7.90 27.77
N THR A 236 27.35 8.20 27.00
CA THR A 236 28.73 8.26 27.46
C THR A 236 28.96 9.49 28.32
#